data_b1fe6faa602ffbfc89a5e447b9a49a21
#
_entry.id   b1fe6faa602ffbfc89a5e447b9a49a21
#
_cell.length_a   1.000
_cell.length_b   1.000
_cell.length_c   1.000
_cell.angle_alpha   90.00
_cell.angle_beta   90.00
_cell.angle_gamma   90.00
#
_symmetry.space_group_name_H-M   'P 1'
#
loop_
_entity.id
_entity.type
_entity.pdbx_description
1 polymer ?
#
loop_
_entity_poly.entity_id
_entity_poly.type
_entity_poly.pdbx_seq_one_letter_code
_entity_poly.pdbx_strand_id
1 'polypeptide(L)'
;DIASLFPPKLKAIAPISNFIEQDRPHEESMTEPENENVNLMKNDPKTYFEILDDSDWDLWKSKYLNETISKGEYDLMIDDIGNNIYEFPLFTEKFCKETVGLAEARNKWTKDRHDFYPTNDVLLPEIGLDHIYSRVLKEIVYPLCMHLWELEGIGWDEMSSENFIARYTTDRQSHLSLHHDFSHITMIVKLNDEFDGGGTWFPKYKTLSNPSLVGTATIHPGMITHKHGARPIHSGKRYIGVSFMRKEIN
;
A
#
# COMPACT_ATOMS: atom_id res chain seq x y z
N ASP A 1 -41.39 -14.35 -9.43
CA ASP A 1 -41.31 -12.94 -8.98
C ASP A 1 -40.06 -12.77 -8.10
N ILE A 2 -39.04 -12.09 -8.64
CA ILE A 2 -37.71 -11.94 -8.00
C ILE A 2 -37.81 -11.03 -6.76
N ALA A 3 -38.84 -10.25 -6.61
CA ALA A 3 -39.06 -9.33 -5.48
C ALA A 3 -39.28 -10.04 -4.13
N SER A 4 -39.61 -11.34 -4.12
CA SER A 4 -39.84 -12.11 -2.90
C SER A 4 -38.57 -12.69 -2.23
N LEU A 5 -37.42 -12.49 -2.85
CA LEU A 5 -36.12 -13.03 -2.34
C LEU A 5 -35.35 -12.06 -1.43
N PHE A 6 -35.83 -10.83 -1.23
CA PHE A 6 -35.17 -9.86 -0.37
C PHE A 6 -36.02 -9.57 0.88
N PRO A 7 -35.41 -9.56 2.07
CA PRO A 7 -36.11 -9.19 3.28
C PRO A 7 -36.56 -7.72 3.22
N PRO A 8 -37.77 -7.40 3.69
CA PRO A 8 -38.30 -6.04 3.69
C PRO A 8 -37.51 -5.19 4.70
N LYS A 9 -37.00 -4.04 4.24
CA LYS A 9 -36.34 -2.96 4.97
C LYS A 9 -34.81 -3.01 5.04
N LEU A 10 -34.17 -2.76 3.91
CA LEU A 10 -33.01 -1.88 3.92
C LEU A 10 -33.52 -0.44 4.00
N LYS A 11 -33.35 0.24 5.13
CA LYS A 11 -33.50 1.69 5.20
C LYS A 11 -32.52 2.28 4.18
N ALA A 12 -33.02 3.22 3.37
CA ALA A 12 -32.22 3.90 2.37
C ALA A 12 -30.90 4.39 2.99
N ILE A 13 -29.79 3.85 2.49
CA ILE A 13 -28.46 4.39 2.79
C ILE A 13 -28.44 5.75 2.12
N ALA A 14 -28.10 6.80 2.89
CA ALA A 14 -27.93 8.14 2.34
C ALA A 14 -26.97 8.10 1.13
N PRO A 15 -27.22 8.94 0.11
CA PRO A 15 -26.34 8.98 -1.06
C PRO A 15 -24.88 9.23 -0.63
N ILE A 16 -23.96 8.52 -1.25
CA ILE A 16 -22.49 8.60 -0.99
C ILE A 16 -21.97 10.03 -1.10
N SER A 17 -22.66 10.92 -1.84
CA SER A 17 -22.32 12.34 -1.96
C SER A 17 -22.26 13.12 -0.64
N ASN A 18 -22.91 12.64 0.42
CA ASN A 18 -22.88 13.34 1.71
C ASN A 18 -21.68 13.00 2.61
N PHE A 19 -20.86 12.03 2.20
CA PHE A 19 -19.64 11.65 2.94
C PHE A 19 -18.36 12.31 2.42
N ILE A 20 -18.43 12.96 1.25
CA ILE A 20 -17.23 13.50 0.56
C ILE A 20 -16.96 14.97 0.92
N GLU A 21 -17.90 15.68 1.55
CA GLU A 21 -17.80 17.13 1.75
C GLU A 21 -17.14 17.58 3.07
N GLN A 22 -16.78 16.68 3.98
CA GLN A 22 -16.27 17.06 5.30
C GLN A 22 -14.75 17.02 5.49
N ASP A 23 -13.98 16.44 4.54
CA ASP A 23 -12.52 16.30 4.69
C ASP A 23 -11.74 16.82 3.46
N ARG A 24 -12.05 18.01 2.94
CA ARG A 24 -11.12 18.73 2.06
C ARG A 24 -10.30 19.72 2.87
N PRO A 25 -8.99 19.52 3.02
CA PRO A 25 -8.10 20.64 3.34
C PRO A 25 -8.11 21.61 2.16
N HIS A 26 -8.15 22.92 2.42
CA HIS A 26 -8.03 23.98 1.42
C HIS A 26 -6.77 23.75 0.58
N GLU A 27 -6.92 23.75 -0.75
CA GLU A 27 -5.82 23.85 -1.70
C GLU A 27 -5.12 25.20 -1.53
N GLU A 28 -4.06 25.22 -0.76
CA GLU A 28 -3.00 26.20 -0.97
C GLU A 28 -2.08 25.67 -2.06
N SER A 29 -1.89 26.47 -3.11
CA SER A 29 -1.01 26.18 -4.23
C SER A 29 0.41 25.87 -3.72
N MET A 30 0.76 24.60 -3.68
CA MET A 30 2.13 24.17 -3.37
C MET A 30 2.98 24.36 -4.64
N THR A 31 3.78 25.40 -4.64
CA THR A 31 4.95 25.50 -5.53
C THR A 31 5.89 24.38 -5.18
N GLU A 32 6.35 23.62 -6.18
CA GLU A 32 7.33 22.54 -6.00
C GLU A 32 8.55 23.07 -5.22
N PRO A 33 8.96 22.39 -4.14
CA PRO A 33 10.19 22.74 -3.46
C PRO A 33 11.37 22.29 -4.31
N GLU A 34 12.15 23.26 -4.75
CA GLU A 34 13.35 23.09 -5.55
C GLU A 34 14.36 22.12 -4.91
N ASN A 35 15.09 21.43 -5.75
CA ASN A 35 16.13 20.41 -5.58
C ASN A 35 17.29 20.71 -4.59
N GLU A 36 17.22 21.78 -3.82
CA GLU A 36 18.29 22.16 -2.85
C GLU A 36 18.40 21.21 -1.64
N ASN A 37 17.29 20.60 -1.21
CA ASN A 37 17.29 19.69 -0.06
C ASN A 37 17.99 18.34 -0.35
N VAL A 38 18.00 17.87 -1.58
CA VAL A 38 18.67 16.63 -1.96
C VAL A 38 20.20 16.76 -1.86
N ASN A 39 20.75 17.92 -2.22
CA ASN A 39 22.19 18.17 -2.17
C ASN A 39 22.75 18.36 -0.75
N LEU A 40 21.95 18.89 0.17
CA LEU A 40 22.34 19.03 1.58
C LEU A 40 22.35 17.68 2.31
N MET A 41 21.45 16.75 1.93
CA MET A 41 21.43 15.39 2.50
C MET A 41 22.54 14.49 1.99
N LYS A 42 23.07 14.71 0.79
CA LYS A 42 24.20 13.93 0.22
C LYS A 42 25.50 14.08 1.02
N ASN A 43 25.62 15.10 1.85
CA ASN A 43 26.85 15.39 2.61
C ASN A 43 26.85 14.84 4.04
N ASP A 44 25.76 14.26 4.54
CA ASP A 44 25.71 13.58 5.83
C ASP A 44 25.45 12.08 5.64
N PRO A 45 26.48 11.22 5.81
CA PRO A 45 26.36 9.77 5.63
C PRO A 45 25.31 9.09 6.52
N LYS A 46 24.84 9.78 7.58
CA LYS A 46 23.81 9.26 8.49
C LYS A 46 22.38 9.58 8.02
N THR A 47 22.23 10.51 7.08
CA THR A 47 20.92 10.96 6.60
C THR A 47 20.69 10.72 5.10
N TYR A 48 21.72 10.27 4.39
CA TYR A 48 21.61 9.92 2.98
C TYR A 48 21.02 8.52 2.82
N PHE A 49 19.88 8.45 2.14
CA PHE A 49 19.27 7.21 1.69
C PHE A 49 19.27 7.19 0.17
N GLU A 50 19.97 6.24 -0.42
CA GLU A 50 20.11 6.10 -1.89
C GLU A 50 18.74 5.90 -2.57
N ILE A 51 17.80 5.31 -1.89
CA ILE A 51 16.42 5.09 -2.36
C ILE A 51 15.70 6.39 -2.77
N LEU A 52 16.11 7.55 -2.24
CA LEU A 52 15.53 8.85 -2.54
C LEU A 52 16.15 9.53 -3.78
N ASP A 53 17.15 8.92 -4.39
CA ASP A 53 17.82 9.46 -5.58
C ASP A 53 17.31 8.73 -6.84
N ASP A 54 16.28 9.29 -7.48
CA ASP A 54 15.68 8.80 -8.74
C ASP A 54 16.14 9.59 -9.97
N SER A 55 17.26 10.32 -9.88
CA SER A 55 17.83 11.10 -10.96
C SER A 55 18.16 10.26 -12.21
N ASP A 56 18.47 8.97 -12.02
CA ASP A 56 18.54 7.96 -13.07
C ASP A 56 17.50 6.88 -12.76
N TRP A 57 16.31 6.99 -13.36
CA TRP A 57 15.18 6.12 -13.08
C TRP A 57 15.42 4.66 -13.50
N ASP A 58 16.12 4.42 -14.60
CA ASP A 58 16.40 3.05 -15.04
C ASP A 58 17.40 2.37 -14.12
N LEU A 59 18.40 3.10 -13.66
CA LEU A 59 19.31 2.63 -12.62
C LEU A 59 18.57 2.39 -11.30
N TRP A 60 17.65 3.28 -10.91
CA TRP A 60 16.82 3.12 -9.72
C TRP A 60 15.98 1.84 -9.81
N LYS A 61 15.25 1.64 -10.91
CA LYS A 61 14.45 0.43 -11.16
C LYS A 61 15.30 -0.83 -11.06
N SER A 62 16.48 -0.84 -11.66
CA SER A 62 17.37 -2.00 -11.64
C SER A 62 17.85 -2.39 -10.23
N LYS A 63 17.91 -1.44 -9.31
CA LYS A 63 18.33 -1.66 -7.91
C LYS A 63 17.19 -2.08 -7.00
N TYR A 64 16.00 -1.55 -7.24
CA TYR A 64 14.91 -1.56 -6.27
C TYR A 64 13.68 -2.34 -6.69
N LEU A 65 13.49 -2.60 -7.99
CA LEU A 65 12.36 -3.41 -8.48
C LEU A 65 12.80 -4.82 -8.86
N ASN A 66 11.87 -5.76 -8.77
CA ASN A 66 12.04 -7.06 -9.38
C ASN A 66 12.12 -6.92 -10.91
N GLU A 67 13.12 -7.54 -11.51
CA GLU A 67 13.43 -7.38 -12.93
C GLU A 67 12.28 -7.85 -13.85
N THR A 68 11.67 -8.99 -13.55
CA THR A 68 10.58 -9.57 -14.33
C THR A 68 9.34 -8.68 -14.30
N ILE A 69 8.96 -8.21 -13.13
CA ILE A 69 7.82 -7.30 -12.96
C ILE A 69 8.07 -5.95 -13.63
N SER A 70 9.28 -5.40 -13.51
CA SER A 70 9.63 -4.13 -14.14
C SER A 70 9.62 -4.16 -15.67
N LYS A 71 9.75 -5.35 -16.28
CA LYS A 71 9.64 -5.58 -17.72
C LYS A 71 8.21 -5.85 -18.20
N GLY A 72 7.23 -5.94 -17.30
CA GLY A 72 5.85 -6.26 -17.64
C GLY A 72 5.61 -7.75 -17.96
N GLU A 73 6.50 -8.63 -17.55
CA GLU A 73 6.40 -10.10 -17.77
C GLU A 73 5.57 -10.72 -16.63
N TYR A 74 4.33 -10.25 -16.45
CA TYR A 74 3.50 -10.53 -15.28
C TYR A 74 3.18 -12.00 -15.08
N ASP A 75 2.88 -12.74 -16.17
CA ASP A 75 2.43 -14.13 -16.11
C ASP A 75 3.48 -15.10 -15.54
N LEU A 76 4.74 -14.67 -15.47
CA LEU A 76 5.83 -15.51 -14.98
C LEU A 76 5.97 -15.53 -13.46
N MET A 77 5.39 -14.53 -12.76
CA MET A 77 5.69 -14.30 -11.34
C MET A 77 4.49 -13.99 -10.48
N ILE A 78 3.28 -14.02 -11.04
CA ILE A 78 2.06 -13.76 -10.27
C ILE A 78 1.52 -15.07 -9.75
N ASP A 79 1.37 -15.13 -8.43
CA ASP A 79 0.69 -16.19 -7.71
C ASP A 79 -0.77 -15.79 -7.48
N ASP A 80 -1.73 -16.53 -8.10
CA ASP A 80 -3.14 -16.42 -7.76
C ASP A 80 -3.43 -17.30 -6.54
N ILE A 81 -3.50 -16.67 -5.36
CA ILE A 81 -3.84 -17.40 -4.12
C ILE A 81 -5.36 -17.55 -3.93
N GLY A 82 -6.12 -17.24 -4.96
CA GLY A 82 -7.57 -17.40 -5.07
C GLY A 82 -8.37 -16.19 -4.66
N ASN A 83 -9.60 -16.13 -5.18
CA ASN A 83 -10.60 -15.10 -4.83
C ASN A 83 -10.16 -13.66 -5.18
N ASN A 84 -9.47 -13.45 -6.30
CA ASN A 84 -8.91 -12.17 -6.71
C ASN A 84 -7.87 -11.60 -5.72
N ILE A 85 -7.13 -12.46 -5.05
CA ILE A 85 -5.98 -12.09 -4.22
C ILE A 85 -4.74 -12.61 -4.94
N TYR A 86 -3.82 -11.72 -5.27
CA TYR A 86 -2.62 -12.04 -6.04
C TYR A 86 -1.37 -11.63 -5.28
N GLU A 87 -0.33 -12.45 -5.37
CA GLU A 87 0.99 -12.18 -4.81
C GLU A 87 2.04 -12.14 -5.91
N PHE A 88 2.98 -11.19 -5.84
CA PHE A 88 4.08 -11.07 -6.78
C PHE A 88 5.28 -10.35 -6.16
N PRO A 89 6.52 -10.70 -6.54
CA PRO A 89 7.72 -10.02 -6.07
C PRO A 89 7.84 -8.65 -6.77
N LEU A 90 7.52 -7.57 -6.06
CA LEU A 90 7.56 -6.20 -6.60
C LEU A 90 8.91 -5.54 -6.34
N PHE A 91 9.38 -5.57 -5.11
CA PHE A 91 10.58 -4.86 -4.68
C PHE A 91 11.72 -5.81 -4.31
N THR A 92 12.96 -5.31 -4.41
CA THR A 92 14.13 -6.01 -3.90
C THR A 92 14.23 -5.90 -2.37
N GLU A 93 15.00 -6.78 -1.73
CA GLU A 93 15.32 -6.66 -0.31
C GLU A 93 16.02 -5.32 0.03
N LYS A 94 16.82 -4.79 -0.91
CA LYS A 94 17.47 -3.48 -0.76
C LYS A 94 16.44 -2.37 -0.59
N PHE A 95 15.39 -2.33 -1.44
CA PHE A 95 14.29 -1.39 -1.29
C PHE A 95 13.67 -1.48 0.10
N CYS A 96 13.31 -2.69 0.51
CA CYS A 96 12.62 -2.91 1.77
C CYS A 96 13.46 -2.48 2.97
N LYS A 97 14.73 -2.84 2.98
CA LYS A 97 15.68 -2.47 4.05
C LYS A 97 15.87 -0.95 4.15
N GLU A 98 16.06 -0.27 3.01
CA GLU A 98 16.23 1.19 3.00
C GLU A 98 14.93 1.91 3.37
N THR A 99 13.78 1.43 2.91
CA THR A 99 12.46 1.98 3.27
C THR A 99 12.20 1.89 4.78
N VAL A 100 12.45 0.74 5.40
CA VAL A 100 12.32 0.57 6.85
C VAL A 100 13.32 1.46 7.59
N GLY A 101 14.58 1.49 7.14
CA GLY A 101 15.63 2.34 7.72
C GLY A 101 15.26 3.83 7.66
N LEU A 102 14.74 4.28 6.53
CA LEU A 102 14.27 5.66 6.33
C LEU A 102 13.10 6.01 7.26
N ALA A 103 12.10 5.12 7.37
CA ALA A 103 10.95 5.31 8.25
C ALA A 103 11.36 5.40 9.73
N GLU A 104 12.26 4.53 10.18
CA GLU A 104 12.78 4.57 11.54
C GLU A 104 13.64 5.83 11.80
N ALA A 105 14.48 6.24 10.84
CA ALA A 105 15.31 7.43 10.96
C ALA A 105 14.48 8.73 11.05
N ARG A 106 13.40 8.84 10.25
CA ARG A 106 12.50 9.99 10.29
C ARG A 106 11.62 10.01 11.55
N ASN A 107 11.33 8.85 12.12
CA ASN A 107 10.59 8.67 13.38
C ASN A 107 9.26 9.45 13.46
N LYS A 108 8.50 9.47 12.37
CA LYS A 108 7.19 10.14 12.25
C LYS A 108 5.99 9.21 12.53
N TRP A 109 6.22 8.17 13.32
CA TRP A 109 5.19 7.18 13.66
C TRP A 109 4.06 7.79 14.47
N THR A 110 2.82 7.56 14.03
CA THR A 110 1.59 8.00 14.72
C THR A 110 0.55 6.88 14.75
N LYS A 111 -0.47 7.04 15.61
CA LYS A 111 -1.67 6.20 15.64
C LYS A 111 -2.95 7.02 15.39
N ASP A 112 -2.81 8.29 15.09
CA ASP A 112 -3.91 9.26 15.15
C ASP A 112 -4.63 9.46 13.80
N ARG A 113 -4.23 8.69 12.75
CA ARG A 113 -4.79 8.89 11.40
C ARG A 113 -6.04 8.07 11.09
N HIS A 114 -6.25 6.96 11.79
CA HIS A 114 -7.35 6.05 11.52
C HIS A 114 -8.21 5.88 12.77
N ASP A 115 -9.34 6.55 12.83
CA ASP A 115 -10.22 6.57 14.01
C ASP A 115 -10.78 5.18 14.36
N PHE A 116 -11.16 4.38 13.34
CA PHE A 116 -11.82 3.09 13.55
C PHE A 116 -10.86 1.90 13.61
N TYR A 117 -9.78 1.95 12.86
CA TYR A 117 -8.78 0.88 12.76
C TYR A 117 -7.38 1.47 12.85
N PRO A 118 -7.00 2.00 14.03
CA PRO A 118 -5.73 2.70 14.19
C PRO A 118 -4.57 1.75 13.92
N THR A 119 -3.64 2.21 13.12
CA THR A 119 -2.34 1.58 12.86
C THR A 119 -1.22 2.46 13.40
N ASN A 120 -0.13 1.84 13.84
CA ASN A 120 1.09 2.59 14.12
C ASN A 120 1.87 2.72 12.81
N ASP A 121 1.74 3.87 12.16
CA ASP A 121 2.19 4.06 10.78
C ASP A 121 2.84 5.42 10.52
N VAL A 122 3.43 5.56 9.34
CA VAL A 122 4.04 6.78 8.80
C VAL A 122 3.70 6.89 7.32
N LEU A 123 3.24 8.08 6.88
CA LEU A 123 2.98 8.35 5.46
C LEU A 123 4.27 8.44 4.66
N LEU A 124 4.25 7.97 3.41
CA LEU A 124 5.41 8.10 2.52
C LEU A 124 5.80 9.55 2.22
N PRO A 125 4.87 10.53 2.11
CA PRO A 125 5.23 11.95 2.03
C PRO A 125 6.08 12.44 3.21
N GLU A 126 5.80 11.97 4.44
CA GLU A 126 6.53 12.39 5.65
C GLU A 126 7.98 11.91 5.68
N ILE A 127 8.30 10.90 4.90
CA ILE A 127 9.67 10.37 4.76
C ILE A 127 10.31 10.70 3.40
N GLY A 128 9.61 11.41 2.51
CA GLY A 128 10.11 11.87 1.22
C GLY A 128 10.13 10.80 0.12
N LEU A 129 9.43 9.67 0.30
CA LEU A 129 9.45 8.53 -0.65
C LEU A 129 8.23 8.54 -1.60
N ASP A 130 7.25 9.39 -1.36
CA ASP A 130 5.94 9.30 -2.02
C ASP A 130 6.00 9.45 -3.54
N HIS A 131 6.76 10.43 -4.05
CA HIS A 131 6.84 10.67 -5.51
C HIS A 131 7.43 9.48 -6.27
N ILE A 132 8.49 8.86 -5.73
CA ILE A 132 9.11 7.66 -6.30
C ILE A 132 8.14 6.48 -6.25
N TYR A 133 7.51 6.28 -5.09
CA TYR A 133 6.58 5.18 -4.88
C TYR A 133 5.34 5.32 -5.76
N SER A 134 4.78 6.51 -5.86
CA SER A 134 3.65 6.82 -6.75
C SER A 134 4.00 6.58 -8.22
N ARG A 135 5.25 6.85 -8.61
CA ARG A 135 5.74 6.54 -9.95
C ARG A 135 5.79 5.02 -10.20
N VAL A 136 6.24 4.22 -9.23
CA VAL A 136 6.19 2.75 -9.30
C VAL A 136 4.74 2.27 -9.43
N LEU A 137 3.81 2.82 -8.64
CA LEU A 137 2.39 2.46 -8.77
C LEU A 137 1.88 2.74 -10.19
N LYS A 138 2.16 3.92 -10.73
CA LYS A 138 1.69 4.34 -12.04
C LYS A 138 2.30 3.54 -13.19
N GLU A 139 3.60 3.29 -13.14
CA GLU A 139 4.32 2.62 -14.24
C GLU A 139 4.20 1.08 -14.19
N ILE A 140 4.01 0.48 -13.02
CA ILE A 140 4.07 -0.98 -12.83
C ILE A 140 2.76 -1.53 -12.28
N VAL A 141 2.29 -1.02 -11.13
CA VAL A 141 1.20 -1.66 -10.41
C VAL A 141 -0.16 -1.43 -11.09
N TYR A 142 -0.43 -0.23 -11.58
CA TYR A 142 -1.69 0.03 -12.27
C TYR A 142 -1.83 -0.77 -13.57
N PRO A 143 -0.81 -0.83 -14.46
CA PRO A 143 -0.86 -1.73 -15.62
C PRO A 143 -1.08 -3.19 -15.24
N LEU A 144 -0.43 -3.67 -14.16
CA LEU A 144 -0.64 -5.01 -13.65
C LEU A 144 -2.09 -5.23 -13.18
N CYS A 145 -2.66 -4.28 -12.45
CA CYS A 145 -4.07 -4.36 -12.03
C CYS A 145 -5.02 -4.39 -13.24
N MET A 146 -4.74 -3.60 -14.28
CA MET A 146 -5.52 -3.62 -15.53
C MET A 146 -5.47 -5.00 -16.18
N HIS A 147 -4.29 -5.61 -16.26
CA HIS A 147 -4.11 -6.94 -16.80
C HIS A 147 -4.89 -8.02 -16.01
N LEU A 148 -4.79 -7.99 -14.68
CA LEU A 148 -5.40 -9.00 -13.80
C LEU A 148 -6.93 -8.96 -13.74
N TRP A 149 -7.52 -7.78 -13.83
CA TRP A 149 -8.96 -7.59 -13.65
C TRP A 149 -9.67 -7.03 -14.88
N GLU A 150 -9.01 -7.04 -16.05
CA GLU A 150 -9.58 -6.58 -17.33
C GLU A 150 -10.21 -5.18 -17.23
N LEU A 151 -9.49 -4.24 -16.57
CA LEU A 151 -9.98 -2.90 -16.25
C LEU A 151 -9.73 -1.88 -17.36
N GLU A 152 -9.54 -2.31 -18.59
CA GLU A 152 -9.30 -1.43 -19.73
C GLU A 152 -10.44 -0.41 -19.89
N GLY A 153 -10.09 0.83 -20.19
CA GLY A 153 -11.06 1.91 -20.44
C GLY A 153 -11.68 2.55 -19.18
N ILE A 154 -11.22 2.18 -17.97
CA ILE A 154 -11.75 2.74 -16.70
C ILE A 154 -10.98 4.01 -16.26
N GLY A 155 -9.99 4.48 -17.03
CA GLY A 155 -9.24 5.71 -16.69
C GLY A 155 -8.39 5.56 -15.42
N TRP A 156 -7.48 4.61 -15.43
CA TRP A 156 -6.56 4.34 -14.30
C TRP A 156 -5.46 5.39 -14.14
N ASP A 157 -5.25 6.21 -15.13
CA ASP A 157 -4.42 7.42 -15.12
C ASP A 157 -4.94 8.51 -14.16
N GLU A 158 -6.21 8.39 -13.74
CA GLU A 158 -6.88 9.27 -12.77
C GLU A 158 -6.95 8.66 -11.36
N MET A 159 -6.14 7.64 -11.05
CA MET A 159 -6.13 7.06 -9.72
C MET A 159 -5.27 7.87 -8.76
N SER A 160 -5.82 8.06 -7.57
CA SER A 160 -5.08 8.52 -6.40
C SER A 160 -4.68 7.35 -5.51
N SER A 161 -3.65 7.52 -4.71
CA SER A 161 -3.27 6.54 -3.70
C SER A 161 -2.84 7.21 -2.40
N GLU A 162 -3.22 6.59 -1.29
CA GLU A 162 -2.65 6.88 0.02
C GLU A 162 -1.64 5.79 0.35
N ASN A 163 -0.38 6.19 0.59
CA ASN A 163 0.73 5.28 0.76
C ASN A 163 1.38 5.48 2.13
N PHE A 164 1.50 4.39 2.89
CA PHE A 164 2.09 4.45 4.23
C PHE A 164 2.82 3.15 4.59
N ILE A 165 3.66 3.22 5.62
CA ILE A 165 4.30 2.06 6.24
C ILE A 165 3.64 1.83 7.59
N ALA A 166 3.11 0.63 7.82
CA ALA A 166 2.59 0.22 9.11
C ALA A 166 3.60 -0.68 9.84
N ARG A 167 3.68 -0.50 11.18
CA ARG A 167 4.56 -1.25 12.07
C ARG A 167 3.77 -1.96 13.14
N TYR A 168 3.97 -3.28 13.24
CA TYR A 168 3.42 -4.11 14.31
C TYR A 168 4.52 -4.52 15.27
N THR A 169 4.21 -4.46 16.57
CA THR A 169 5.11 -4.86 17.66
C THR A 169 4.32 -5.53 18.77
N THR A 170 4.94 -6.45 19.49
CA THR A 170 4.25 -7.21 20.55
C THR A 170 3.89 -6.37 21.77
N ASP A 171 4.64 -5.30 22.03
CA ASP A 171 4.47 -4.39 23.17
C ASP A 171 3.42 -3.28 22.94
N ARG A 172 3.03 -3.02 21.70
CA ARG A 172 2.11 -1.92 21.35
C ARG A 172 0.90 -2.38 20.56
N GLN A 173 1.12 -2.88 19.35
CA GLN A 173 0.08 -3.34 18.44
C GLN A 173 0.56 -4.55 17.67
N SER A 174 0.15 -5.74 18.08
CA SER A 174 0.56 -6.98 17.45
C SER A 174 -0.32 -7.38 16.25
N HIS A 175 -1.51 -6.82 16.12
CA HIS A 175 -2.50 -7.18 15.11
C HIS A 175 -3.37 -6.00 14.68
N LEU A 176 -4.18 -6.21 13.65
CA LEU A 176 -5.25 -5.30 13.27
C LEU A 176 -6.56 -6.09 13.11
N SER A 177 -7.63 -5.57 13.71
CA SER A 177 -8.95 -6.19 13.68
C SER A 177 -9.50 -6.30 12.25
N LEU A 178 -10.49 -7.18 12.06
CA LEU A 178 -11.13 -7.41 10.78
C LEU A 178 -11.87 -6.16 10.29
N HIS A 179 -11.51 -5.65 9.11
CA HIS A 179 -12.05 -4.45 8.50
C HIS A 179 -12.18 -4.60 6.98
N HIS A 180 -12.76 -3.63 6.34
CA HIS A 180 -12.66 -3.39 4.90
C HIS A 180 -11.86 -2.11 4.70
N ASP A 181 -11.05 -2.08 3.65
CA ASP A 181 -10.34 -0.86 3.27
C ASP A 181 -11.26 0.05 2.46
N PHE A 182 -11.11 1.33 2.64
CA PHE A 182 -11.78 2.32 1.82
C PHE A 182 -10.94 2.60 0.56
N SER A 183 -10.78 1.58 -0.27
CA SER A 183 -10.00 1.59 -1.52
C SER A 183 -10.69 0.76 -2.58
N HIS A 184 -10.43 1.01 -3.87
CA HIS A 184 -10.85 0.09 -4.93
C HIS A 184 -9.93 -1.14 -4.93
N ILE A 185 -8.63 -0.90 -4.83
CA ILE A 185 -7.61 -1.93 -4.72
C ILE A 185 -6.70 -1.57 -3.55
N THR A 186 -6.38 -2.57 -2.73
CA THR A 186 -5.35 -2.46 -1.69
C THR A 186 -4.13 -3.27 -2.11
N MET A 187 -2.95 -2.69 -1.91
CA MET A 187 -1.68 -3.40 -2.00
C MET A 187 -1.00 -3.40 -0.64
N ILE A 188 -0.48 -4.56 -0.26
CA ILE A 188 0.31 -4.76 0.96
C ILE A 188 1.66 -5.33 0.56
N VAL A 189 2.76 -4.68 0.91
CA VAL A 189 4.13 -5.13 0.65
C VAL A 189 4.77 -5.62 1.93
N LYS A 190 5.31 -6.84 1.94
CA LYS A 190 6.14 -7.34 3.04
C LYS A 190 7.50 -6.65 3.03
N LEU A 191 7.84 -5.88 4.07
CA LEU A 191 9.09 -5.10 4.10
C LEU A 191 10.21 -5.76 4.92
N ASN A 192 9.90 -6.77 5.74
CA ASN A 192 10.91 -7.51 6.51
C ASN A 192 10.41 -8.90 6.90
N ASP A 193 11.26 -9.72 7.50
CA ASP A 193 10.95 -11.08 7.97
C ASP A 193 11.45 -11.38 9.39
N GLU A 194 12.04 -10.41 10.11
CA GLU A 194 12.52 -10.59 11.48
C GLU A 194 11.39 -10.58 12.50
N PHE A 195 10.37 -11.40 12.29
CA PHE A 195 9.22 -11.58 13.19
C PHE A 195 8.61 -12.99 13.04
N ASP A 196 7.86 -13.42 14.04
CA ASP A 196 7.08 -14.66 13.99
C ASP A 196 5.58 -14.38 14.00
N GLY A 197 4.79 -15.19 13.28
CA GLY A 197 3.36 -15.02 13.11
C GLY A 197 2.98 -14.03 12.02
N GLY A 198 1.94 -13.23 12.25
CA GLY A 198 1.48 -12.20 11.30
C GLY A 198 0.72 -12.76 10.09
N GLY A 199 0.83 -12.06 8.95
CA GLY A 199 0.07 -12.31 7.73
C GLY A 199 -1.25 -11.53 7.69
N THR A 200 -1.89 -11.54 6.52
CA THR A 200 -3.20 -10.91 6.28
C THR A 200 -4.25 -12.01 6.10
N TRP A 201 -5.22 -12.04 6.99
CA TRP A 201 -6.26 -13.06 7.01
C TRP A 201 -7.56 -12.57 6.38
N PHE A 202 -8.08 -13.34 5.43
CA PHE A 202 -9.34 -13.13 4.71
C PHE A 202 -10.37 -14.17 5.15
N PRO A 203 -11.20 -13.93 6.18
CA PRO A 203 -12.05 -14.96 6.81
C PRO A 203 -13.12 -15.53 5.86
N LYS A 204 -13.70 -14.69 4.99
CA LYS A 204 -14.70 -15.13 4.00
C LYS A 204 -14.14 -16.22 3.07
N TYR A 205 -12.90 -16.09 2.70
CA TYR A 205 -12.22 -16.96 1.74
C TYR A 205 -11.38 -18.04 2.42
N LYS A 206 -11.19 -17.95 3.74
CA LYS A 206 -10.28 -18.81 4.52
C LYS A 206 -8.84 -18.78 3.98
N THR A 207 -8.44 -17.64 3.42
CA THR A 207 -7.12 -17.42 2.81
C THR A 207 -6.24 -16.61 3.76
N LEU A 208 -5.00 -17.04 3.93
CA LEU A 208 -3.95 -16.31 4.63
C LEU A 208 -2.88 -15.91 3.60
N SER A 209 -2.73 -14.61 3.37
CA SER A 209 -1.57 -14.06 2.67
C SER A 209 -0.44 -13.85 3.67
N ASN A 210 0.65 -14.57 3.49
CA ASN A 210 1.87 -14.42 4.28
C ASN A 210 3.09 -14.78 3.40
N PRO A 211 3.45 -13.92 2.44
CA PRO A 211 4.52 -14.19 1.48
C PRO A 211 5.83 -14.59 2.17
N SER A 212 6.52 -15.58 1.61
CA SER A 212 7.80 -16.03 2.14
C SER A 212 8.94 -15.02 1.91
N LEU A 213 8.90 -14.33 0.75
CA LEU A 213 9.96 -13.41 0.34
C LEU A 213 9.65 -11.97 0.75
N VAL A 214 10.66 -11.27 1.24
CA VAL A 214 10.63 -9.81 1.45
C VAL A 214 10.52 -9.12 0.08
N GLY A 215 9.77 -8.01 0.02
CA GLY A 215 9.50 -7.29 -1.22
C GLY A 215 8.33 -7.83 -2.03
N THR A 216 7.70 -8.94 -1.60
CA THR A 216 6.48 -9.43 -2.22
C THR A 216 5.30 -8.53 -1.88
N ALA A 217 4.57 -8.13 -2.92
CA ALA A 217 3.30 -7.43 -2.83
C ALA A 217 2.14 -8.42 -2.87
N THR A 218 1.13 -8.20 -2.03
CA THR A 218 -0.19 -8.81 -2.11
C THR A 218 -1.16 -7.75 -2.56
N ILE A 219 -1.94 -7.98 -3.63
CA ILE A 219 -2.99 -7.07 -4.08
C ILE A 219 -4.36 -7.76 -4.01
N HIS A 220 -5.39 -6.98 -3.67
CA HIS A 220 -6.77 -7.47 -3.60
C HIS A 220 -7.77 -6.30 -3.74
N PRO A 221 -9.03 -6.58 -4.12
CA PRO A 221 -10.09 -5.57 -4.01
C PRO A 221 -10.27 -5.08 -2.57
N GLY A 222 -10.48 -3.79 -2.38
CA GLY A 222 -10.61 -3.19 -1.05
C GLY A 222 -12.02 -3.30 -0.49
N MET A 223 -12.93 -2.42 -0.92
CA MET A 223 -14.29 -2.27 -0.38
C MET A 223 -15.13 -3.54 -0.48
N ILE A 224 -16.04 -3.71 0.47
CA ILE A 224 -17.17 -4.66 0.62
C ILE A 224 -16.92 -6.15 0.38
N THR A 225 -15.95 -6.55 -0.41
CA THR A 225 -15.75 -7.97 -0.76
C THR A 225 -14.66 -8.64 0.04
N HIS A 226 -13.58 -7.94 0.36
CA HIS A 226 -12.37 -8.50 0.96
C HIS A 226 -12.17 -8.01 2.40
N LYS A 227 -13.13 -8.35 3.30
CA LYS A 227 -12.91 -8.15 4.74
C LYS A 227 -11.70 -8.92 5.19
N HIS A 228 -10.73 -8.24 5.82
CA HIS A 228 -9.48 -8.84 6.25
C HIS A 228 -8.95 -8.20 7.52
N GLY A 229 -7.86 -8.74 8.05
CA GLY A 229 -7.15 -8.18 9.21
C GLY A 229 -5.74 -8.75 9.33
N ALA A 230 -4.87 -8.04 10.01
CA ALA A 230 -3.53 -8.53 10.30
C ALA A 230 -3.56 -9.49 11.49
N ARG A 231 -3.05 -10.72 11.31
CA ARG A 231 -2.89 -11.67 12.40
C ARG A 231 -1.82 -11.21 13.37
N PRO A 232 -1.92 -11.62 14.66
CA PRO A 232 -0.92 -11.26 15.64
C PRO A 232 0.48 -11.75 15.26
N ILE A 233 1.48 -10.89 15.49
CA ILE A 233 2.86 -11.33 15.60
C ILE A 233 3.14 -11.81 17.04
N HIS A 234 4.00 -12.77 17.18
CA HIS A 234 4.37 -13.38 18.47
C HIS A 234 5.73 -12.92 18.97
N SER A 235 6.61 -12.52 18.06
CA SER A 235 7.91 -11.93 18.36
C SER A 235 8.39 -11.01 17.24
N GLY A 236 9.40 -10.18 17.52
CA GLY A 236 10.01 -9.28 16.55
C GLY A 236 9.17 -8.04 16.25
N LYS A 237 9.46 -7.45 15.08
CA LYS A 237 8.73 -6.29 14.53
C LYS A 237 8.39 -6.58 13.08
N ARG A 238 7.11 -6.43 12.70
CA ARG A 238 6.65 -6.57 11.33
C ARG A 238 6.42 -5.20 10.71
N TYR A 239 7.04 -4.96 9.54
CA TYR A 239 6.81 -3.77 8.73
C TYR A 239 6.14 -4.18 7.43
N ILE A 240 5.12 -3.42 7.05
CA ILE A 240 4.45 -3.54 5.75
C ILE A 240 4.29 -2.17 5.11
N GLY A 241 4.47 -2.11 3.78
CA GLY A 241 3.98 -1.00 2.97
C GLY A 241 2.50 -1.23 2.65
N VAL A 242 1.69 -0.19 2.71
CA VAL A 242 0.27 -0.25 2.36
C VAL A 242 -0.06 0.84 1.37
N SER A 243 -0.83 0.51 0.33
CA SER A 243 -1.35 1.47 -0.65
C SER A 243 -2.85 1.29 -0.80
N PHE A 244 -3.61 2.34 -0.50
CA PHE A 244 -5.03 2.43 -0.78
C PHE A 244 -5.23 3.15 -2.12
N MET A 245 -5.49 2.39 -3.18
CA MET A 245 -5.66 2.91 -4.53
C MET A 245 -7.14 3.15 -4.82
N ARG A 246 -7.46 4.39 -5.25
CA ARG A 246 -8.82 4.83 -5.50
C ARG A 246 -8.90 5.49 -6.86
N LYS A 247 -9.96 5.21 -7.61
CA LYS A 247 -10.33 6.03 -8.75
C LYS A 247 -11.08 7.24 -8.23
N GLU A 248 -10.66 8.43 -8.60
CA GLU A 248 -11.43 9.64 -8.32
C GLU A 248 -12.68 9.63 -9.20
N ILE A 249 -13.85 9.86 -8.58
CA ILE A 249 -15.11 10.01 -9.27
C ILE A 249 -15.30 11.51 -9.46
N ASN A 250 -15.08 11.97 -10.70
CA ASN A 250 -15.39 13.35 -11.10
C ASN A 250 -16.90 13.57 -11.15
#